data_8c51d2a23599fcfa7d82bef6929c11c2
#
_entry.id   8c51d2a23599fcfa7d82bef6929c11c2
#
_cell.length_a   1.000
_cell.length_b   1.000
_cell.length_c   1.000
_cell.angle_alpha   90.00
_cell.angle_beta   90.00
_cell.angle_gamma   90.00
#
_symmetry.space_group_name_H-M   'P 1'
#
loop_
_entity.id
_entity.type
_entity.pdbx_description
1 polymer ?
#
loop_
_entity_poly.entity_id
_entity_poly.type
_entity_poly.pdbx_seq_one_letter_code
_entity_poly.pdbx_strand_id
1 'polypeptide(L)'
;VPDIEKQRKIVKAYKTITDRIALKQKINDNLEATAQAYFDNLFFSCDDTDCTLADIALVNPSRPLSKGVEARCFDMSTLPTSGCIPTGDTTKPYNGGVRFINGDTLIARITPCLENGKAAYINILNEGEVAFGSTEYIVFASKDDIPSCFYYFLIRNSKFVTFALQF
;
A
#
# COMPACT_ATOMS: atom_id res chain seq x y z
N VAL A 1 -44.56 -6.97 0.99
CA VAL A 1 -43.75 -5.80 1.33
C VAL A 1 -43.91 -5.55 2.83
N PRO A 2 -42.82 -5.35 3.60
CA PRO A 2 -42.92 -5.03 5.04
C PRO A 2 -43.75 -3.77 5.28
N ASP A 3 -44.34 -3.65 6.49
CA ASP A 3 -45.02 -2.43 6.90
C ASP A 3 -44.08 -1.21 6.92
N ILE A 4 -44.64 -0.02 6.89
CA ILE A 4 -43.88 1.24 6.76
C ILE A 4 -42.91 1.49 7.93
N GLU A 5 -43.26 1.02 9.13
CA GLU A 5 -42.37 1.20 10.28
C GLU A 5 -41.12 0.32 10.19
N LYS A 6 -41.31 -0.92 9.72
CA LYS A 6 -40.18 -1.85 9.47
C LYS A 6 -39.32 -1.35 8.34
N GLN A 7 -39.90 -0.80 7.27
CA GLN A 7 -39.16 -0.17 6.19
C GLN A 7 -38.28 1.00 6.70
N ARG A 8 -38.86 1.90 7.50
CA ARG A 8 -38.14 3.02 8.11
C ARG A 8 -36.98 2.56 9.01
N LYS A 9 -37.19 1.51 9.80
CA LYS A 9 -36.14 0.94 10.67
C LYS A 9 -34.98 0.38 9.83
N ILE A 10 -35.28 -0.34 8.75
CA ILE A 10 -34.26 -0.89 7.84
C ILE A 10 -33.47 0.23 7.18
N VAL A 11 -34.15 1.24 6.61
CA VAL A 11 -33.49 2.39 5.97
C VAL A 11 -32.62 3.15 6.95
N LYS A 12 -33.10 3.37 8.20
CA LYS A 12 -32.32 4.04 9.24
C LYS A 12 -31.06 3.24 9.61
N ALA A 13 -31.18 1.93 9.78
CA ALA A 13 -30.04 1.08 10.08
C ALA A 13 -29.00 1.08 8.95
N TYR A 14 -29.45 0.91 7.70
CA TYR A 14 -28.59 0.98 6.51
C TYR A 14 -27.85 2.33 6.43
N LYS A 15 -28.59 3.43 6.54
CA LYS A 15 -28.01 4.77 6.49
C LYS A 15 -27.00 5.00 7.61
N THR A 16 -27.28 4.53 8.83
CA THR A 16 -26.33 4.64 9.95
C THR A 16 -25.00 3.94 9.64
N ILE A 17 -25.04 2.75 9.00
CA ILE A 17 -23.84 1.99 8.65
C ILE A 17 -23.07 2.70 7.53
N THR A 18 -23.76 3.12 6.45
CA THR A 18 -23.13 3.79 5.31
C THR A 18 -22.51 5.14 5.70
N ASP A 19 -23.20 5.93 6.54
CA ASP A 19 -22.67 7.21 7.04
C ASP A 19 -21.41 6.98 7.90
N ARG A 20 -21.38 5.92 8.71
CA ARG A 20 -20.18 5.56 9.51
C ARG A 20 -19.01 5.10 8.64
N ILE A 21 -19.27 4.35 7.57
CA ILE A 21 -18.22 3.94 6.62
C ILE A 21 -17.64 5.18 5.95
N ALA A 22 -18.48 6.07 5.42
CA ALA A 22 -18.06 7.31 4.78
C ALA A 22 -17.25 8.21 5.72
N LEU A 23 -17.69 8.34 6.99
CA LEU A 23 -16.97 9.10 7.99
C LEU A 23 -15.58 8.51 8.29
N LYS A 24 -15.49 7.18 8.43
CA LYS A 24 -14.21 6.51 8.67
C LYS A 24 -13.24 6.67 7.49
N GLN A 25 -13.74 6.57 6.25
CA GLN A 25 -12.93 6.83 5.06
C GLN A 25 -12.37 8.25 5.09
N LYS A 26 -13.23 9.25 5.31
CA LYS A 26 -12.80 10.65 5.41
C LYS A 26 -11.76 10.89 6.52
N ILE A 27 -11.91 10.22 7.66
CA ILE A 27 -10.91 10.31 8.75
C ILE A 27 -9.58 9.71 8.29
N ASN A 28 -9.60 8.53 7.65
CA ASN A 28 -8.40 7.89 7.15
C ASN A 28 -7.69 8.74 6.10
N ASP A 29 -8.43 9.31 5.15
CA ASP A 29 -7.89 10.19 4.11
C ASP A 29 -7.23 11.43 4.73
N ASN A 30 -7.87 12.05 5.73
CA ASN A 30 -7.31 13.20 6.45
C ASN A 30 -6.05 12.82 7.25
N LEU A 31 -6.02 11.66 7.90
CA LEU A 31 -4.85 11.19 8.65
C LEU A 31 -3.69 10.89 7.70
N GLU A 32 -3.96 10.25 6.56
CA GLU A 32 -2.94 9.97 5.54
C GLU A 32 -2.37 11.28 4.98
N ALA A 33 -3.22 12.24 4.61
CA ALA A 33 -2.80 13.54 4.11
C ALA A 33 -1.98 14.33 5.15
N THR A 34 -2.36 14.26 6.42
CA THR A 34 -1.62 14.91 7.51
C THR A 34 -0.26 14.27 7.71
N ALA A 35 -0.20 12.93 7.71
CA ALA A 35 1.06 12.20 7.83
C ALA A 35 1.99 12.48 6.65
N GLN A 36 1.46 12.51 5.41
CA GLN A 36 2.24 12.86 4.22
C GLN A 36 2.80 14.29 4.31
N ALA A 37 1.97 15.27 4.69
CA ALA A 37 2.43 16.65 4.83
C ALA A 37 3.52 16.79 5.91
N TYR A 38 3.39 16.05 7.02
CA TYR A 38 4.40 16.02 8.07
C TYR A 38 5.70 15.38 7.58
N PHE A 39 5.60 14.24 6.88
CA PHE A 39 6.74 13.57 6.25
C PHE A 39 7.46 14.51 5.27
N ASP A 40 6.72 15.15 4.36
CA ASP A 40 7.28 16.05 3.35
C ASP A 40 8.02 17.24 4.00
N ASN A 41 7.44 17.79 5.06
CA ASN A 41 8.07 18.90 5.79
C ASN A 41 9.37 18.49 6.48
N LEU A 42 9.41 17.32 7.12
CA LEU A 42 10.60 16.85 7.82
C LEU A 42 11.68 16.37 6.86
N PHE A 43 11.32 15.54 5.91
CA PHE A 43 12.29 14.84 5.06
C PHE A 43 12.88 15.71 3.96
N PHE A 44 12.04 16.56 3.34
CA PHE A 44 12.49 17.41 2.23
C PHE A 44 12.89 18.83 2.62
N SER A 45 12.83 19.17 3.89
CA SER A 45 13.40 20.42 4.42
C SER A 45 14.86 20.30 4.85
N CYS A 46 15.41 19.07 4.89
CA CYS A 46 16.84 18.85 5.17
C CYS A 46 17.64 18.96 3.86
N ASP A 47 18.65 19.83 3.85
CA ASP A 47 19.56 20.01 2.71
C ASP A 47 20.68 18.93 2.66
N ASP A 48 20.62 17.92 3.54
CA ASP A 48 21.61 16.85 3.62
C ASP A 48 21.36 15.82 2.51
N THR A 49 22.25 15.78 1.53
CA THR A 49 22.09 15.01 0.28
C THR A 49 22.97 13.77 0.18
N ASP A 50 23.62 13.37 1.26
CA ASP A 50 24.65 12.31 1.23
C ASP A 50 24.08 10.89 1.36
N CYS A 51 22.75 10.70 1.36
CA CYS A 51 22.11 9.41 1.52
C CYS A 51 21.41 8.97 0.24
N THR A 52 21.73 7.77 -0.24
CA THR A 52 21.03 7.15 -1.39
C THR A 52 19.91 6.23 -0.92
N LEU A 53 18.96 5.90 -1.82
CA LEU A 53 17.90 4.95 -1.49
C LEU A 53 18.44 3.57 -1.08
N ALA A 54 19.59 3.14 -1.63
CA ALA A 54 20.23 1.88 -1.29
C ALA A 54 20.83 1.88 0.13
N ASP A 55 21.11 3.05 0.68
CA ASP A 55 21.61 3.19 2.06
C ASP A 55 20.49 2.97 3.08
N ILE A 56 19.25 3.34 2.72
CA ILE A 56 18.11 3.33 3.63
C ILE A 56 17.11 2.21 3.36
N ALA A 57 17.10 1.57 2.21
CA ALA A 57 16.10 0.55 1.82
C ALA A 57 16.75 -0.71 1.26
N LEU A 58 16.11 -1.85 1.51
CA LEU A 58 16.33 -3.07 0.74
C LEU A 58 15.33 -3.09 -0.41
N VAL A 59 15.83 -3.03 -1.63
CA VAL A 59 14.99 -3.03 -2.85
C VAL A 59 14.86 -4.47 -3.37
N ASN A 60 13.63 -4.94 -3.56
CA ASN A 60 13.30 -6.28 -4.00
C ASN A 60 14.00 -7.39 -3.20
N PRO A 61 13.89 -7.39 -1.86
CA PRO A 61 14.59 -8.36 -1.04
C PRO A 61 14.15 -9.79 -1.36
N SER A 62 15.08 -10.73 -1.29
CA SER A 62 14.75 -12.15 -1.45
C SER A 62 13.91 -12.62 -0.27
N ARG A 63 12.76 -13.27 -0.55
CA ARG A 63 11.88 -13.87 0.46
C ARG A 63 11.71 -15.36 0.15
N PRO A 64 11.67 -16.24 1.16
CA PRO A 64 11.53 -17.68 0.94
C PRO A 64 10.09 -18.02 0.53
N LEU A 65 9.89 -18.43 -0.71
CA LEU A 65 8.63 -18.98 -1.21
C LEU A 65 8.95 -19.92 -2.37
N SER A 66 8.70 -21.21 -2.19
CA SER A 66 9.02 -22.23 -3.19
C SER A 66 7.96 -22.28 -4.29
N LYS A 67 8.39 -22.56 -5.51
CA LYS A 67 7.50 -22.71 -6.66
C LYS A 67 6.46 -23.81 -6.41
N GLY A 68 5.21 -23.54 -6.74
CA GLY A 68 4.07 -24.45 -6.55
C GLY A 68 3.41 -24.37 -5.18
N VAL A 69 3.98 -23.66 -4.21
CA VAL A 69 3.36 -23.45 -2.90
C VAL A 69 2.18 -22.46 -3.04
N GLU A 70 1.04 -22.82 -2.46
CA GLU A 70 -0.13 -21.94 -2.37
C GLU A 70 0.19 -20.76 -1.47
N ALA A 71 0.02 -19.54 -1.99
CA ALA A 71 0.25 -18.30 -1.27
C ALA A 71 -0.71 -17.22 -1.73
N ARG A 72 -0.88 -16.18 -0.90
CA ARG A 72 -1.68 -15.01 -1.26
C ARG A 72 -0.98 -14.23 -2.36
N CYS A 73 -1.75 -13.91 -3.39
CA CYS A 73 -1.30 -13.14 -4.54
C CYS A 73 -2.07 -11.84 -4.65
N PHE A 74 -1.32 -10.77 -4.77
CA PHE A 74 -1.85 -9.41 -4.96
C PHE A 74 -1.55 -8.96 -6.38
N ASP A 75 -2.57 -9.01 -7.22
CA ASP A 75 -2.45 -8.59 -8.61
C ASP A 75 -2.41 -7.06 -8.73
N MET A 76 -1.96 -6.52 -9.86
CA MET A 76 -1.87 -5.08 -10.12
C MET A 76 -3.21 -4.33 -9.92
N SER A 77 -4.33 -5.02 -10.12
CA SER A 77 -5.68 -4.47 -9.89
C SER A 77 -5.98 -4.21 -8.42
N THR A 78 -5.32 -4.95 -7.51
CA THR A 78 -5.55 -4.84 -6.07
C THR A 78 -4.73 -3.75 -5.39
N LEU A 79 -3.68 -3.23 -6.05
CA LEU A 79 -2.96 -2.06 -5.54
C LEU A 79 -3.82 -0.81 -5.65
N PRO A 80 -4.06 -0.11 -4.52
CA PRO A 80 -4.86 1.10 -4.51
C PRO A 80 -4.10 2.29 -5.13
N THR A 81 -4.84 3.24 -5.66
CA THR A 81 -4.34 4.56 -6.08
C THR A 81 -4.47 5.60 -4.95
N SER A 82 -5.26 5.28 -3.92
CA SER A 82 -5.47 6.08 -2.71
C SER A 82 -5.60 5.14 -1.52
N GLY A 83 -5.03 5.51 -0.39
CA GLY A 83 -4.91 4.62 0.77
C GLY A 83 -3.72 3.66 0.64
N CYS A 84 -3.40 2.98 1.74
CA CYS A 84 -2.21 2.16 1.83
C CYS A 84 -2.48 0.65 1.73
N ILE A 85 -3.73 0.20 1.89
CA ILE A 85 -4.07 -1.22 2.02
C ILE A 85 -4.57 -1.76 0.67
N PRO A 86 -4.04 -2.90 0.18
CA PRO A 86 -4.58 -3.56 -1.01
C PRO A 86 -6.07 -3.86 -0.91
N THR A 87 -6.79 -3.75 -2.02
CA THR A 87 -8.25 -3.90 -2.06
C THR A 87 -8.73 -5.35 -2.09
N GLY A 88 -7.82 -6.31 -2.14
CA GLY A 88 -8.12 -7.74 -2.14
C GLY A 88 -6.91 -8.58 -2.53
N ASP A 89 -7.07 -9.88 -2.47
CA ASP A 89 -6.09 -10.87 -2.87
C ASP A 89 -6.76 -12.15 -3.36
N THR A 90 -5.97 -13.05 -3.95
CA THR A 90 -6.37 -14.40 -4.34
C THR A 90 -5.32 -15.39 -3.86
N THR A 91 -5.72 -16.60 -3.45
CA THR A 91 -4.77 -17.66 -3.15
C THR A 91 -4.52 -18.48 -4.41
N LYS A 92 -3.25 -18.66 -4.78
CA LYS A 92 -2.85 -19.47 -5.94
C LYS A 92 -1.41 -19.98 -5.81
N PRO A 93 -1.03 -21.05 -6.56
CA PRO A 93 0.34 -21.55 -6.55
C PRO A 93 1.33 -20.49 -7.00
N TYR A 94 2.41 -20.30 -6.25
CA TYR A 94 3.48 -19.40 -6.65
C TYR A 94 4.23 -19.94 -7.86
N ASN A 95 4.23 -19.23 -8.96
CA ASN A 95 4.95 -19.58 -10.18
C ASN A 95 5.90 -18.48 -10.67
N GLY A 96 6.01 -17.40 -9.91
CA GLY A 96 6.81 -16.22 -10.24
C GLY A 96 6.17 -14.95 -9.70
N GLY A 97 6.86 -13.84 -9.90
CA GLY A 97 6.46 -12.54 -9.35
C GLY A 97 7.28 -12.15 -8.14
N VAL A 98 7.09 -10.92 -7.68
CA VAL A 98 7.83 -10.35 -6.56
C VAL A 98 7.22 -10.82 -5.25
N ARG A 99 8.07 -11.17 -4.29
CA ARG A 99 7.65 -11.70 -2.98
C ARG A 99 7.84 -10.64 -1.91
N PHE A 100 6.91 -10.59 -0.95
CA PHE A 100 6.91 -9.59 0.11
C PHE A 100 6.25 -10.13 1.39
N ILE A 101 6.45 -9.43 2.48
CA ILE A 101 5.93 -9.73 3.82
C ILE A 101 5.29 -8.47 4.42
N ASN A 102 4.71 -8.59 5.61
CA ASN A 102 4.27 -7.42 6.38
C ASN A 102 5.43 -6.46 6.64
N GLY A 103 5.16 -5.16 6.53
CA GLY A 103 6.14 -4.08 6.64
C GLY A 103 6.77 -3.68 5.30
N ASP A 104 6.62 -4.48 4.24
CA ASP A 104 7.12 -4.09 2.92
C ASP A 104 6.16 -3.09 2.25
N THR A 105 6.73 -2.18 1.46
CA THR A 105 5.99 -1.22 0.62
C THR A 105 6.13 -1.61 -0.84
N LEU A 106 5.01 -1.68 -1.55
CA LEU A 106 4.93 -2.01 -2.97
C LEU A 106 4.63 -0.77 -3.80
N ILE A 107 5.32 -0.60 -4.93
CA ILE A 107 4.99 0.39 -5.95
C ILE A 107 4.96 -0.29 -7.33
N ALA A 108 4.00 0.09 -8.16
CA ALA A 108 3.99 -0.32 -9.57
C ALA A 108 5.06 0.47 -10.34
N ARG A 109 5.89 -0.23 -11.13
CA ARG A 109 6.94 0.42 -11.96
C ARG A 109 6.48 0.76 -13.37
N ILE A 110 5.36 0.18 -13.84
CA ILE A 110 4.88 0.37 -15.21
C ILE A 110 3.94 1.57 -15.31
N THR A 111 4.05 2.31 -16.40
CA THR A 111 3.09 3.32 -16.83
C THR A 111 1.86 2.65 -17.45
N PRO A 112 0.60 3.05 -17.15
CA PRO A 112 0.23 4.23 -16.35
C PRO A 112 0.06 3.95 -14.83
N CYS A 113 0.39 2.76 -14.33
CA CYS A 113 0.16 2.40 -12.93
C CYS A 113 1.00 3.27 -11.97
N LEU A 114 2.26 3.56 -12.33
CA LEU A 114 3.13 4.47 -11.58
C LEU A 114 2.56 5.90 -11.57
N GLU A 115 2.15 6.43 -12.72
CA GLU A 115 1.54 7.76 -12.84
C GLU A 115 0.26 7.89 -12.00
N ASN A 116 -0.55 6.82 -11.95
CA ASN A 116 -1.76 6.75 -11.14
C ASN A 116 -1.47 6.52 -9.65
N GLY A 117 -0.20 6.43 -9.23
CA GLY A 117 0.21 6.26 -7.85
C GLY A 117 -0.18 4.91 -7.25
N LYS A 118 -0.22 3.83 -8.04
CA LYS A 118 -0.51 2.49 -7.52
C LYS A 118 0.60 2.02 -6.59
N ALA A 119 0.29 1.99 -5.29
CA ALA A 119 1.20 1.62 -4.23
C ALA A 119 0.45 1.04 -3.03
N ALA A 120 1.11 0.24 -2.22
CA ALA A 120 0.54 -0.30 -0.99
C ALA A 120 1.61 -0.50 0.09
N TYR A 121 1.22 -0.32 1.35
CA TYR A 121 1.96 -0.77 2.52
C TYR A 121 1.34 -2.06 3.02
N ILE A 122 2.12 -3.12 3.10
CA ILE A 122 1.63 -4.46 3.45
C ILE A 122 1.61 -4.64 4.97
N ASN A 123 0.42 -4.82 5.53
CA ASN A 123 0.20 -5.05 6.97
C ASN A 123 -0.98 -6.00 7.25
N ILE A 124 -1.40 -6.77 6.24
CA ILE A 124 -2.61 -7.60 6.26
C ILE A 124 -2.32 -9.10 6.12
N LEU A 125 -1.05 -9.48 6.14
CA LEU A 125 -0.62 -10.87 6.14
C LEU A 125 -0.60 -11.43 7.56
N ASN A 126 -0.60 -12.76 7.70
CA ASN A 126 -0.37 -13.40 8.98
C ASN A 126 1.11 -13.26 9.38
N GLU A 127 1.41 -13.53 10.64
CA GLU A 127 2.79 -13.55 11.12
C GLU A 127 3.63 -14.58 10.36
N GLY A 128 4.78 -14.18 9.81
CA GLY A 128 5.66 -15.04 9.03
C GLY A 128 5.17 -15.42 7.63
N GLU A 129 3.99 -14.95 7.23
CA GLU A 129 3.45 -15.20 5.90
C GLU A 129 4.22 -14.44 4.82
N VAL A 130 4.55 -15.15 3.72
CA VAL A 130 5.11 -14.55 2.51
C VAL A 130 4.04 -14.55 1.43
N ALA A 131 3.72 -13.39 0.90
CA ALA A 131 2.85 -13.21 -0.24
C ALA A 131 3.65 -12.88 -1.51
N PHE A 132 2.98 -12.88 -2.64
CA PHE A 132 3.60 -12.50 -3.91
C PHE A 132 2.66 -11.66 -4.77
N GLY A 133 3.20 -11.06 -5.82
CA GLY A 133 2.42 -10.24 -6.74
C GLY A 133 3.08 -10.11 -8.10
N SER A 134 2.68 -9.09 -8.85
CA SER A 134 3.18 -8.82 -10.21
C SER A 134 4.72 -8.71 -10.24
N THR A 135 5.32 -9.17 -11.33
CA THR A 135 6.74 -8.90 -11.65
C THR A 135 7.02 -7.40 -11.85
N GLU A 136 5.95 -6.63 -12.07
CA GLU A 136 6.00 -5.18 -12.29
C GLU A 136 5.91 -4.36 -10.98
N TYR A 137 6.14 -5.01 -9.84
CA TYR A 137 6.30 -4.31 -8.56
C TYR A 137 7.77 -4.08 -8.25
N ILE A 138 8.03 -2.95 -7.61
CA ILE A 138 9.23 -2.73 -6.80
C ILE A 138 8.81 -2.84 -5.34
N VAL A 139 9.56 -3.61 -4.57
CA VAL A 139 9.36 -3.79 -3.12
C VAL A 139 10.43 -3.02 -2.38
N PHE A 140 10.01 -2.15 -1.47
CA PHE A 140 10.88 -1.51 -0.50
C PHE A 140 10.68 -2.16 0.86
N ALA A 141 11.74 -2.72 1.42
CA ALA A 141 11.76 -3.23 2.76
C ALA A 141 12.64 -2.37 3.66
N SER A 142 12.30 -2.35 4.95
CA SER A 142 13.05 -1.60 5.95
C SER A 142 14.48 -2.13 6.07
N LYS A 143 15.39 -1.20 6.21
CA LYS A 143 16.79 -1.43 6.52
C LYS A 143 17.11 -0.68 7.82
N ASP A 144 17.80 -1.37 8.70
CA ASP A 144 18.21 -0.84 10.01
C ASP A 144 16.98 -0.36 10.85
N ASP A 145 17.13 0.72 11.60
CA ASP A 145 16.08 1.26 12.49
C ASP A 145 15.05 2.18 11.80
N ILE A 146 15.01 2.19 10.46
CA ILE A 146 14.06 3.04 9.72
C ILE A 146 12.65 2.44 9.82
N PRO A 147 11.65 3.21 10.28
CA PRO A 147 10.27 2.73 10.35
C PRO A 147 9.76 2.27 8.98
N SER A 148 9.18 1.09 8.92
CA SER A 148 8.77 0.46 7.65
C SER A 148 7.74 1.29 6.85
N CYS A 149 6.89 2.07 7.53
CA CYS A 149 5.94 2.97 6.89
C CYS A 149 6.60 4.18 6.19
N PHE A 150 7.87 4.49 6.48
CA PHE A 150 8.63 5.56 5.86
C PHE A 150 8.60 5.47 4.33
N TYR A 151 8.80 4.26 3.79
CA TYR A 151 8.86 4.04 2.35
C TYR A 151 7.52 4.30 1.65
N TYR A 152 6.41 4.05 2.33
CA TYR A 152 5.10 4.36 1.81
C TYR A 152 4.92 5.88 1.58
N PHE A 153 5.31 6.70 2.54
CA PHE A 153 5.25 8.15 2.40
C PHE A 153 6.29 8.69 1.41
N LEU A 154 7.47 8.06 1.35
CA LEU A 154 8.50 8.41 0.36
C LEU A 154 7.99 8.25 -1.07
N ILE A 155 7.43 7.08 -1.41
CA ILE A 155 6.95 6.80 -2.78
C ILE A 155 5.68 7.58 -3.15
N ARG A 156 4.97 8.14 -2.18
CA ARG A 156 3.83 9.05 -2.38
C ARG A 156 4.25 10.51 -2.56
N ASN A 157 5.48 10.85 -2.26
CA ASN A 157 5.97 12.20 -2.44
C ASN A 157 6.09 12.57 -3.91
N SER A 158 5.65 13.77 -4.28
CA SER A 158 5.64 14.24 -5.67
C SER A 158 7.04 14.34 -6.29
N LYS A 159 8.06 14.70 -5.52
CA LYS A 159 9.45 14.75 -6.00
C LYS A 159 9.96 13.35 -6.36
N PHE A 160 9.67 12.35 -5.50
CA PHE A 160 10.01 10.95 -5.78
C PHE A 160 9.31 10.45 -7.03
N VAL A 161 7.99 10.66 -7.17
CA VAL A 161 7.22 10.24 -8.33
C VAL A 161 7.76 10.91 -9.61
N THR A 162 8.01 12.22 -9.57
CA THR A 162 8.59 12.95 -10.71
C THR A 162 9.95 12.37 -11.11
N PHE A 163 10.81 12.05 -10.14
CA PHE A 163 12.09 11.41 -10.40
C PHE A 163 11.91 10.01 -11.03
N ALA A 164 11.04 9.18 -10.44
CA ALA A 164 10.81 7.81 -10.91
C ALA A 164 10.22 7.73 -12.33
N LEU A 165 9.49 8.76 -12.78
CA LEU A 165 8.94 8.85 -14.14
C LEU A 165 9.96 9.24 -15.21
N GLN A 166 11.20 9.55 -14.85
CA GLN A 166 12.26 9.90 -15.80
C GLN A 166 13.01 8.67 -16.34
N PHE A 167 12.77 7.49 -15.77
CA PHE A 167 13.40 6.21 -16.08
C PHE A 167 12.38 5.13 -16.44
#